data_08fab2d9a5f47e76e9131d9566aa4e42
#
_entry.id   08fab2d9a5f47e76e9131d9566aa4e42
#
_cell.length_a   1.000
_cell.length_b   1.000
_cell.length_c   1.000
_cell.angle_alpha   90.00
_cell.angle_beta   90.00
_cell.angle_gamma   90.00
#
_symmetry.space_group_name_H-M   'P 1'
#
loop_
_entity.id
_entity.type
_entity.pdbx_description
1 polymer ?
#
loop_
_entity_poly.entity_id
_entity_poly.type
_entity_poly.pdbx_seq_one_letter_code
_entity_poly.pdbx_strand_id
1 'polypeptide(L)'
;MVRAVFTVENPLIASQQGALVGINDLQLVQTAGGTMLYAVTRGGGWVTAFDIGGAAGATRQDGAFALTERYLTLESTDLVLRETANGPQLFMAGLNSATLNGLRLDSDGQGAAFDGAVNVSANGQNLGHFSEMELIGDGNSGLAALRDGGLVNLSFGAGSTLNMSQINQGNAMDNARATDIVTTVHNGQTYAFVSYGAEDTISMFRQDAGGVMRHVTDVDASDGLWVDQPGAMAVSHTLDGGVFVVVASSGSDSLTVLEVSSNGLRPVNHVLDGLDTRFAGASHVTSVTISGQDYILAAGSDAGLSLFVMLPGGRLQHVQTLEGTAQAPLNGITALEAMATPHGLRIWVSTQAAPYLSEFSVDLPNLGSSLLAQASGGALSGTARDDVLVGQGGADNIAAGSGDDIVMDGGGHDTLTGGAGGDLFILAQDGARDIIRDFQIEYDRIDLSAFGQLAGIGGLRIQQRSWGAEFIIGNEIIEVRSANGGSLNARDFNHLNLITGGRIETDPDAYDDGPAPNPTPTPTPTPTPTPT
;
A
#
# COMPACT_ATOMS: atom_id res chain seq x y z
N MET A 1 -2.98 18.09 -9.66
CA MET A 1 -2.81 16.98 -8.68
C MET A 1 -3.79 17.19 -7.55
N VAL A 2 -4.48 16.14 -7.13
CA VAL A 2 -5.33 16.17 -5.93
C VAL A 2 -4.56 16.85 -4.80
N ARG A 3 -5.10 17.94 -4.29
CA ARG A 3 -4.41 18.78 -3.32
C ARG A 3 -4.83 18.37 -1.92
N ALA A 4 -3.94 17.70 -1.19
CA ALA A 4 -4.18 17.35 0.20
C ALA A 4 -3.74 18.48 1.13
N VAL A 5 -4.50 18.71 2.20
CA VAL A 5 -4.14 19.66 3.26
C VAL A 5 -4.00 18.89 4.56
N PHE A 6 -2.76 18.77 5.05
CA PHE A 6 -2.48 18.15 6.34
C PHE A 6 -2.67 19.17 7.48
N THR A 7 -3.40 18.77 8.50
CA THR A 7 -3.57 19.52 9.75
C THR A 7 -3.12 18.66 10.92
N VAL A 8 -2.29 19.23 11.79
CA VAL A 8 -1.94 18.60 13.07
C VAL A 8 -3.06 18.88 14.05
N GLU A 9 -3.64 17.84 14.59
CA GLU A 9 -4.73 17.92 15.56
C GLU A 9 -4.23 17.85 17.01
N ASN A 10 -5.14 17.94 17.96
CA ASN A 10 -4.78 17.70 19.37
C ASN A 10 -4.39 16.24 19.55
N PRO A 11 -3.26 15.95 20.21
CA PRO A 11 -2.83 14.58 20.43
C PRO A 11 -3.80 13.83 21.35
N LEU A 12 -3.94 12.52 21.12
CA LEU A 12 -4.67 11.64 22.04
C LEU A 12 -3.78 11.35 23.26
N ILE A 13 -4.30 11.64 24.44
CA ILE A 13 -3.62 11.45 25.72
C ILE A 13 -4.47 10.49 26.56
N ALA A 14 -3.85 9.47 27.15
CA ALA A 14 -4.56 8.59 28.06
C ALA A 14 -4.68 9.19 29.47
N SER A 15 -5.77 8.88 30.15
CA SER A 15 -6.01 9.25 31.55
C SER A 15 -5.04 8.56 32.52
N GLN A 16 -4.52 7.38 32.13
CA GLN A 16 -3.58 6.59 32.93
C GLN A 16 -2.14 6.90 32.51
N GLN A 17 -1.31 7.23 33.50
CA GLN A 17 0.10 7.53 33.25
C GLN A 17 0.84 6.31 32.68
N GLY A 18 1.54 6.49 31.57
CA GLY A 18 2.31 5.44 30.90
C GLY A 18 1.50 4.54 29.96
N ALA A 19 0.18 4.70 29.88
CA ALA A 19 -0.68 3.86 29.04
C ALA A 19 -0.46 4.04 27.52
N LEU A 20 0.32 5.05 27.11
CA LEU A 20 0.68 5.29 25.72
C LEU A 20 2.21 5.30 25.48
N VAL A 21 2.99 4.80 26.43
CA VAL A 21 4.44 4.73 26.26
C VAL A 21 4.84 3.46 25.54
N GLY A 22 5.47 3.60 24.38
CA GLY A 22 5.92 2.46 23.56
C GLY A 22 4.76 1.70 22.93
N ILE A 23 3.82 2.42 22.36
CA ILE A 23 2.76 1.82 21.52
C ILE A 23 3.43 1.07 20.37
N ASN A 24 2.89 -0.08 20.08
CA ASN A 24 3.45 -1.04 19.13
C ASN A 24 2.50 -1.35 18.01
N ASP A 25 1.19 -1.28 18.33
CA ASP A 25 0.17 -1.51 17.34
C ASP A 25 -1.10 -0.72 17.65
N LEU A 26 -1.87 -0.43 16.62
CA LEU A 26 -3.13 0.32 16.61
C LEU A 26 -4.18 -0.47 15.84
N GLN A 27 -5.40 -0.51 16.35
CA GLN A 27 -6.52 -1.19 15.69
C GLN A 27 -7.77 -0.34 15.72
N LEU A 28 -8.34 -0.06 14.56
CA LEU A 28 -9.67 0.53 14.42
C LEU A 28 -10.76 -0.53 14.55
N VAL A 29 -11.80 -0.22 15.31
CA VAL A 29 -12.96 -1.09 15.50
C VAL A 29 -14.24 -0.28 15.33
N GLN A 30 -15.11 -0.74 14.43
CA GLN A 30 -16.46 -0.20 14.28
C GLN A 30 -17.38 -0.86 15.31
N THR A 31 -18.04 -0.04 16.13
CA THR A 31 -19.03 -0.49 17.10
C THR A 31 -20.40 0.12 16.80
N ALA A 32 -21.45 -0.39 17.44
CA ALA A 32 -22.79 0.19 17.30
C ALA A 32 -22.87 1.66 17.76
N GLY A 33 -21.98 2.10 18.65
CA GLY A 33 -21.93 3.46 19.18
C GLY A 33 -20.96 4.40 18.44
N GLY A 34 -20.14 3.90 17.54
CA GLY A 34 -19.15 4.70 16.80
C GLY A 34 -17.86 3.96 16.53
N THR A 35 -16.84 4.70 16.14
CA THR A 35 -15.52 4.17 15.84
C THR A 35 -14.61 4.30 17.05
N MET A 36 -13.97 3.22 17.41
CA MET A 36 -12.97 3.13 18.48
C MET A 36 -11.58 2.91 17.90
N LEU A 37 -10.58 3.52 18.52
CA LEU A 37 -9.18 3.25 18.26
C LEU A 37 -8.57 2.58 19.49
N TYR A 38 -7.99 1.40 19.30
CA TYR A 38 -7.28 0.66 20.33
C TYR A 38 -5.78 0.77 20.11
N ALA A 39 -5.04 0.93 21.18
CA ALA A 39 -3.58 1.00 21.18
C ALA A 39 -3.01 0.01 22.19
N VAL A 40 -2.04 -0.80 21.82
CA VAL A 40 -1.32 -1.70 22.71
C VAL A 40 0.12 -1.23 22.92
N THR A 41 0.61 -1.32 24.16
CA THR A 41 1.96 -0.91 24.51
C THR A 41 2.86 -2.10 24.84
N ARG A 42 4.09 -2.03 24.35
CA ARG A 42 5.11 -3.06 24.55
C ARG A 42 5.63 -3.10 26.00
N GLY A 43 6.14 -2.00 26.51
CA GLY A 43 6.84 -1.95 27.79
C GLY A 43 5.96 -1.56 28.98
N GLY A 44 4.82 -0.92 28.76
CA GLY A 44 3.89 -0.46 29.77
C GLY A 44 2.80 -1.45 30.14
N GLY A 45 2.59 -2.47 29.30
CA GLY A 45 1.59 -3.51 29.52
C GLY A 45 0.17 -2.98 29.54
N TRP A 46 -0.18 -2.10 28.60
CA TRP A 46 -1.50 -1.48 28.50
C TRP A 46 -2.17 -1.76 27.17
N VAL A 47 -3.49 -1.89 27.20
CA VAL A 47 -4.37 -1.67 26.05
C VAL A 47 -5.22 -0.45 26.38
N THR A 48 -5.16 0.56 25.52
CA THR A 48 -5.91 1.81 25.70
C THR A 48 -6.89 1.97 24.53
N ALA A 49 -8.12 2.36 24.84
CA ALA A 49 -9.19 2.54 23.86
C ALA A 49 -9.63 4.01 23.86
N PHE A 50 -9.85 4.57 22.68
CA PHE A 50 -10.35 5.92 22.47
C PHE A 50 -11.62 5.90 21.63
N ASP A 51 -12.66 6.61 22.07
CA ASP A 51 -13.78 6.96 21.21
C ASP A 51 -13.36 8.05 20.24
N ILE A 52 -13.26 7.71 18.95
CA ILE A 52 -12.84 8.63 17.89
C ILE A 52 -13.99 8.98 16.93
N GLY A 53 -15.24 8.63 17.26
CA GLY A 53 -16.42 8.92 16.44
C GLY A 53 -16.73 10.41 16.25
N GLY A 54 -16.17 11.29 17.11
CA GLY A 54 -16.30 12.74 17.01
C GLY A 54 -15.41 13.38 15.94
N ALA A 55 -15.44 14.72 15.84
CA ALA A 55 -14.58 15.49 14.94
C ALA A 55 -13.10 15.31 15.28
N ALA A 56 -12.21 15.45 14.29
CA ALA A 56 -10.77 15.45 14.48
C ALA A 56 -10.34 16.50 15.52
N GLY A 57 -9.31 16.20 16.31
CA GLY A 57 -8.81 17.07 17.35
C GLY A 57 -9.73 17.28 18.56
N ALA A 58 -10.92 16.67 18.60
CA ALA A 58 -11.81 16.77 19.75
C ALA A 58 -11.25 15.97 20.95
N THR A 59 -11.65 16.36 22.16
CA THR A 59 -11.34 15.57 23.35
C THR A 59 -11.97 14.18 23.23
N ARG A 60 -11.18 13.15 23.43
CA ARG A 60 -11.61 11.75 23.36
C ARG A 60 -11.84 11.19 24.75
N GLN A 61 -12.90 10.40 24.89
CA GLN A 61 -13.06 9.56 26.05
C GLN A 61 -12.10 8.38 25.91
N ASP A 62 -11.35 8.05 26.95
CA ASP A 62 -10.45 6.90 26.96
C ASP A 62 -10.80 5.90 28.07
N GLY A 63 -10.49 4.64 27.82
CA GLY A 63 -10.44 3.57 28.80
C GLY A 63 -9.10 2.86 28.68
N ALA A 64 -8.56 2.37 29.79
CA ALA A 64 -7.30 1.67 29.80
C ALA A 64 -7.38 0.37 30.58
N PHE A 65 -6.84 -0.70 30.02
CA PHE A 65 -6.72 -2.01 30.64
C PHE A 65 -5.26 -2.37 30.83
N ALA A 66 -4.84 -2.54 32.08
CA ALA A 66 -3.48 -2.95 32.42
C ALA A 66 -3.29 -4.46 32.19
N LEU A 67 -2.30 -4.83 31.39
CA LEU A 67 -1.87 -6.21 31.24
C LEU A 67 -1.10 -6.64 32.51
N THR A 68 -1.28 -7.89 32.92
CA THR A 68 -0.52 -8.42 34.06
C THR A 68 0.93 -8.68 33.66
N GLU A 69 1.87 -8.56 34.60
CA GLU A 69 3.31 -8.74 34.35
C GLU A 69 3.66 -10.02 33.58
N ARG A 70 2.91 -11.11 33.79
CA ARG A 70 3.13 -12.38 33.06
C ARG A 70 2.88 -12.31 31.56
N TYR A 71 2.19 -11.28 31.08
CA TYR A 71 1.88 -11.07 29.67
C TYR A 71 2.85 -10.09 29.00
N LEU A 72 3.67 -9.39 29.77
CA LEU A 72 4.65 -8.45 29.22
C LEU A 72 5.68 -9.19 28.38
N THR A 73 5.94 -8.67 27.21
CA THR A 73 6.95 -9.16 26.30
C THR A 73 7.90 -8.04 25.89
N LEU A 74 9.12 -8.42 25.49
CA LEU A 74 10.09 -7.47 24.95
C LEU A 74 9.92 -7.29 23.43
N GLU A 75 9.04 -8.07 22.81
CA GLU A 75 8.81 -8.07 21.37
C GLU A 75 7.49 -7.41 20.99
N SER A 76 7.24 -7.27 19.71
CA SER A 76 6.02 -6.69 19.18
C SER A 76 4.78 -7.44 19.67
N THR A 77 3.73 -6.68 19.92
CA THR A 77 2.40 -7.18 20.24
C THR A 77 1.48 -6.71 19.14
N ASP A 78 0.77 -7.63 18.54
CA ASP A 78 -0.16 -7.36 17.48
C ASP A 78 -1.60 -7.45 18.01
N LEU A 79 -2.47 -6.54 17.58
CA LEU A 79 -3.88 -6.48 17.93
C LEU A 79 -4.73 -7.07 16.82
N VAL A 80 -5.53 -8.07 17.14
CA VAL A 80 -6.33 -8.78 16.16
C VAL A 80 -7.80 -8.79 16.56
N LEU A 81 -8.63 -8.20 15.71
CA LEU A 81 -10.07 -8.13 15.89
C LEU A 81 -10.74 -9.44 15.45
N ARG A 82 -11.62 -9.97 16.30
CA ARG A 82 -12.52 -11.06 15.98
C ARG A 82 -13.97 -10.65 16.23
N GLU A 83 -14.78 -10.69 15.21
CA GLU A 83 -16.20 -10.48 15.32
C GLU A 83 -16.90 -11.77 15.81
N THR A 84 -17.74 -11.68 16.81
CA THR A 84 -18.51 -12.82 17.32
C THR A 84 -19.97 -12.46 17.53
N ALA A 85 -20.82 -13.49 17.60
CA ALA A 85 -22.24 -13.30 17.93
C ALA A 85 -22.48 -12.64 19.30
N ASN A 86 -21.48 -12.64 20.18
CA ASN A 86 -21.52 -12.03 21.51
C ASN A 86 -20.77 -10.69 21.59
N GLY A 87 -20.52 -10.05 20.45
CA GLY A 87 -19.76 -8.82 20.31
C GLY A 87 -18.31 -9.04 19.92
N PRO A 88 -17.62 -7.95 19.58
CA PRO A 88 -16.23 -7.99 19.12
C PRO A 88 -15.27 -8.39 20.26
N GLN A 89 -14.22 -9.09 19.89
CA GLN A 89 -13.13 -9.50 20.77
C GLN A 89 -11.81 -9.05 20.17
N LEU A 90 -10.98 -8.38 20.97
CA LEU A 90 -9.66 -7.93 20.59
C LEU A 90 -8.62 -8.87 21.19
N PHE A 91 -7.93 -9.63 20.36
CA PHE A 91 -6.86 -10.53 20.78
C PHE A 91 -5.50 -9.84 20.66
N MET A 92 -4.56 -10.29 21.49
CA MET A 92 -3.19 -9.82 21.53
C MET A 92 -2.26 -10.99 21.20
N ALA A 93 -1.66 -10.97 20.02
CA ALA A 93 -0.55 -11.84 19.67
C ALA A 93 0.77 -11.32 20.30
N GLY A 94 1.79 -12.15 20.36
CA GLY A 94 3.10 -11.74 20.87
C GLY A 94 3.26 -11.72 22.39
N LEU A 95 2.21 -11.98 23.16
CA LEU A 95 2.31 -12.04 24.63
C LEU A 95 2.97 -13.35 25.09
N ASN A 96 3.82 -13.28 26.10
CA ASN A 96 4.45 -14.47 26.71
C ASN A 96 3.44 -15.26 27.59
N SER A 97 2.53 -15.96 26.94
CA SER A 97 1.43 -16.70 27.58
C SER A 97 1.19 -18.03 26.86
N ALA A 98 0.78 -19.06 27.61
CA ALA A 98 0.32 -20.34 27.06
C ALA A 98 -1.10 -20.26 26.49
N THR A 99 -1.76 -19.12 26.61
CA THR A 99 -3.11 -18.84 26.10
C THR A 99 -3.08 -17.59 25.23
N LEU A 100 -3.87 -17.58 24.17
CA LEU A 100 -4.16 -16.35 23.44
C LEU A 100 -5.07 -15.48 24.32
N ASN A 101 -4.59 -14.32 24.69
CA ASN A 101 -5.32 -13.40 25.55
C ASN A 101 -6.06 -12.38 24.70
N GLY A 102 -7.29 -12.11 25.09
CA GLY A 102 -8.14 -11.14 24.44
C GLY A 102 -9.00 -10.39 25.42
N LEU A 103 -9.60 -9.35 24.93
CA LEU A 103 -10.55 -8.51 25.63
C LEU A 103 -11.87 -8.56 24.88
N ARG A 104 -12.97 -8.76 25.60
CA ARG A 104 -14.28 -8.51 25.03
C ARG A 104 -14.51 -7.00 25.06
N LEU A 105 -14.90 -6.46 23.92
CA LEU A 105 -15.18 -5.05 23.80
C LEU A 105 -16.64 -4.77 24.16
N ASP A 106 -16.90 -3.57 24.62
CA ASP A 106 -18.24 -3.12 24.93
C ASP A 106 -19.10 -3.11 23.65
N SER A 107 -20.25 -3.78 23.69
CA SER A 107 -21.13 -3.96 22.52
C SER A 107 -21.99 -2.75 22.21
N ASP A 108 -22.21 -1.85 23.19
CA ASP A 108 -23.02 -0.65 23.00
C ASP A 108 -22.19 0.57 22.61
N GLY A 109 -20.84 0.47 22.61
CA GLY A 109 -19.96 1.51 22.10
C GLY A 109 -20.14 2.87 22.77
N GLN A 110 -20.61 2.88 24.01
CA GLN A 110 -20.90 4.11 24.77
C GLN A 110 -19.63 4.76 25.36
N GLY A 111 -18.51 4.10 25.19
CA GLY A 111 -17.24 4.57 25.70
C GLY A 111 -16.11 3.60 25.44
N ALA A 112 -14.88 4.01 25.76
CA ALA A 112 -13.69 3.18 25.71
C ALA A 112 -13.72 2.13 26.83
N ALA A 113 -14.58 1.10 26.72
CA ALA A 113 -14.80 0.11 27.76
C ALA A 113 -14.42 -1.30 27.32
N PHE A 114 -13.95 -2.08 28.27
CA PHE A 114 -13.67 -3.50 28.13
C PHE A 114 -14.62 -4.30 29.01
N ASP A 115 -15.41 -5.20 28.42
CA ASP A 115 -16.41 -6.04 29.10
C ASP A 115 -15.78 -7.30 29.73
N GLY A 116 -14.48 -7.41 29.74
CA GLY A 116 -13.77 -8.49 30.41
C GLY A 116 -12.74 -9.23 29.57
N ALA A 117 -11.93 -10.03 30.24
CA ALA A 117 -10.89 -10.82 29.61
C ALA A 117 -11.45 -12.10 28.96
N VAL A 118 -10.95 -12.43 27.78
CA VAL A 118 -11.22 -13.67 27.07
C VAL A 118 -9.89 -14.40 26.88
N ASN A 119 -9.82 -15.65 27.32
CA ASN A 119 -8.62 -16.47 27.15
C ASN A 119 -8.97 -17.71 26.33
N VAL A 120 -8.18 -17.95 25.30
CA VAL A 120 -8.31 -19.11 24.41
C VAL A 120 -7.11 -20.02 24.60
N SER A 121 -7.35 -21.33 24.71
CA SER A 121 -6.29 -22.31 24.85
C SER A 121 -6.27 -23.27 23.66
N ALA A 122 -5.12 -23.78 23.28
CA ALA A 122 -4.91 -24.72 22.21
C ALA A 122 -4.46 -26.06 22.76
N ASN A 123 -5.37 -26.87 23.33
CA ASN A 123 -5.18 -28.30 23.66
C ASN A 123 -3.73 -28.74 23.97
N GLY A 124 -3.00 -27.98 24.80
CA GLY A 124 -1.62 -28.27 25.19
C GLY A 124 -0.53 -27.71 24.26
N GLN A 125 -0.89 -26.99 23.20
CA GLN A 125 0.08 -26.23 22.39
C GLN A 125 0.32 -24.84 23.01
N ASN A 126 1.53 -24.32 22.86
CA ASN A 126 1.89 -23.02 23.42
C ASN A 126 1.51 -21.91 22.42
N LEU A 127 0.56 -21.06 22.80
CA LEU A 127 0.11 -19.91 22.00
C LEU A 127 0.94 -18.63 22.22
N GLY A 128 1.85 -18.63 23.20
CA GLY A 128 2.71 -17.47 23.51
C GLY A 128 3.85 -17.23 22.52
N HIS A 129 3.92 -18.01 21.46
CA HIS A 129 4.97 -17.93 20.44
C HIS A 129 4.53 -17.25 19.14
N PHE A 130 3.34 -16.64 19.08
CA PHE A 130 2.94 -15.87 17.91
C PHE A 130 3.72 -14.56 17.87
N SER A 131 4.26 -14.22 16.71
CA SER A 131 4.84 -12.91 16.43
C SER A 131 3.88 -12.02 15.66
N GLU A 132 2.99 -12.65 14.87
CA GLU A 132 2.02 -12.02 14.00
C GLU A 132 0.79 -12.90 13.90
N MET A 133 -0.41 -12.34 13.75
CA MET A 133 -1.64 -13.08 13.60
C MET A 133 -2.67 -12.30 12.78
N GLU A 134 -3.28 -12.95 11.81
CA GLU A 134 -4.34 -12.37 10.99
C GLU A 134 -5.55 -13.30 10.93
N LEU A 135 -6.75 -12.76 11.20
CA LEU A 135 -8.00 -13.48 11.12
C LEU A 135 -8.73 -13.22 9.80
N ILE A 136 -9.46 -14.21 9.33
CA ILE A 136 -10.09 -14.22 8.02
C ILE A 136 -11.60 -14.15 8.17
N GLY A 137 -12.22 -13.26 7.40
CA GLY A 137 -13.67 -13.17 7.26
C GLY A 137 -14.41 -12.94 8.59
N ASP A 138 -15.12 -13.94 9.05
CA ASP A 138 -15.88 -13.89 10.32
C ASP A 138 -15.00 -14.05 11.58
N GLY A 139 -13.68 -14.11 11.42
CA GLY A 139 -12.74 -14.27 12.51
C GLY A 139 -12.70 -15.69 13.14
N ASN A 140 -13.32 -16.68 12.49
CA ASN A 140 -13.28 -18.06 12.98
C ASN A 140 -12.11 -18.89 12.44
N SER A 141 -11.39 -18.37 11.45
CA SER A 141 -10.16 -18.95 10.92
C SER A 141 -9.11 -17.87 10.71
N GLY A 142 -7.86 -18.25 10.52
CA GLY A 142 -6.78 -17.31 10.28
C GLY A 142 -5.43 -17.98 10.11
N LEU A 143 -4.41 -17.15 10.12
CA LEU A 143 -2.99 -17.49 10.10
C LEU A 143 -2.30 -16.89 11.30
N ALA A 144 -1.26 -17.54 11.78
CA ALA A 144 -0.31 -16.93 12.68
C ALA A 144 1.12 -17.33 12.32
N ALA A 145 2.02 -16.37 12.45
CA ALA A 145 3.45 -16.59 12.38
C ALA A 145 3.99 -16.97 13.75
N LEU A 146 4.92 -17.92 13.76
CA LEU A 146 5.59 -18.33 14.97
C LEU A 146 6.90 -17.56 15.14
N ARG A 147 7.17 -17.14 16.36
CA ARG A 147 8.37 -16.39 16.73
C ARG A 147 9.68 -17.12 16.39
N ASP A 148 9.66 -18.44 16.52
CA ASP A 148 10.81 -19.31 16.21
C ASP A 148 10.84 -19.74 14.73
N GLY A 149 9.94 -19.17 13.90
CA GLY A 149 9.77 -19.45 12.49
C GLY A 149 8.66 -20.44 12.16
N GLY A 150 8.12 -20.30 10.97
CA GLY A 150 7.00 -21.09 10.44
C GLY A 150 5.63 -20.46 10.65
N LEU A 151 4.64 -21.04 9.96
CA LEU A 151 3.26 -20.58 9.96
C LEU A 151 2.31 -21.66 10.44
N VAL A 152 1.21 -21.25 11.06
CA VAL A 152 0.12 -22.13 11.45
C VAL A 152 -1.23 -21.59 10.95
N ASN A 153 -2.07 -22.52 10.50
CA ASN A 153 -3.49 -22.25 10.32
C ASN A 153 -4.17 -22.21 11.69
N LEU A 154 -5.05 -21.26 11.88
CA LEU A 154 -5.88 -21.10 13.06
C LEU A 154 -7.35 -21.46 12.75
N SER A 155 -8.02 -22.12 13.69
CA SER A 155 -9.47 -22.36 13.61
C SER A 155 -10.07 -22.33 15.00
N PHE A 156 -11.03 -21.42 15.25
CA PHE A 156 -11.75 -21.33 16.50
C PHE A 156 -12.85 -22.39 16.56
N GLY A 157 -12.74 -23.29 17.53
CA GLY A 157 -13.76 -24.29 17.82
C GLY A 157 -14.88 -23.74 18.70
N ALA A 158 -15.82 -24.62 19.07
CA ALA A 158 -16.88 -24.29 20.01
C ALA A 158 -16.28 -23.96 21.41
N GLY A 159 -16.74 -22.86 21.98
CA GLY A 159 -16.20 -22.35 23.25
C GLY A 159 -14.92 -21.55 23.06
N SER A 160 -13.99 -21.68 24.01
CA SER A 160 -12.71 -20.95 24.01
C SER A 160 -11.54 -21.86 23.56
N THR A 161 -11.74 -22.67 22.51
CA THR A 161 -10.71 -23.57 22.00
C THR A 161 -10.20 -23.09 20.66
N LEU A 162 -8.88 -23.02 20.49
CA LEU A 162 -8.21 -22.72 19.23
C LEU A 162 -7.50 -24.00 18.75
N ASN A 163 -7.79 -24.40 17.53
CA ASN A 163 -7.08 -25.46 16.85
C ASN A 163 -6.00 -24.85 15.96
N MET A 164 -4.83 -25.46 15.95
CA MET A 164 -3.70 -25.05 15.12
C MET A 164 -3.23 -26.21 14.27
N SER A 165 -2.86 -25.93 13.04
CA SER A 165 -2.19 -26.89 12.17
C SER A 165 -1.05 -26.20 11.42
N GLN A 166 0.14 -26.81 11.47
CA GLN A 166 1.31 -26.27 10.81
C GLN A 166 1.11 -26.23 9.30
N ILE A 167 1.58 -25.17 8.68
CA ILE A 167 1.66 -25.06 7.23
C ILE A 167 3.06 -25.51 6.81
N ASN A 168 3.11 -26.50 5.94
CA ASN A 168 4.35 -26.93 5.29
C ASN A 168 4.30 -26.45 3.84
N GLN A 169 5.19 -25.55 3.48
CA GLN A 169 5.33 -25.01 2.13
C GLN A 169 6.21 -25.91 1.27
N GLY A 170 7.03 -26.75 1.92
CA GLY A 170 7.95 -27.67 1.26
C GLY A 170 9.23 -27.00 0.75
N ASN A 171 9.55 -25.83 1.27
CA ASN A 171 10.67 -24.98 0.85
C ASN A 171 11.38 -24.34 2.06
N ALA A 172 12.27 -23.38 1.80
CA ALA A 172 13.05 -22.70 2.84
C ALA A 172 12.17 -21.90 3.81
N MET A 173 10.98 -21.47 3.38
CA MET A 173 10.04 -20.66 4.19
C MET A 173 9.37 -21.46 5.31
N ASP A 174 9.44 -22.80 5.33
CA ASP A 174 8.85 -23.63 6.38
C ASP A 174 9.31 -23.26 7.81
N ASN A 175 10.51 -22.68 7.94
CA ASN A 175 11.08 -22.25 9.22
C ASN A 175 11.47 -20.77 9.21
N ALA A 176 11.15 -20.03 8.17
CA ALA A 176 11.41 -18.60 8.08
C ALA A 176 10.52 -17.83 9.05
N ARG A 177 11.01 -16.69 9.54
CA ARG A 177 10.25 -15.82 10.42
C ARG A 177 9.49 -14.78 9.59
N ALA A 178 8.18 -14.89 9.60
CA ALA A 178 7.33 -13.88 8.97
C ALA A 178 7.43 -12.53 9.72
N THR A 179 7.36 -11.46 8.95
CA THR A 179 7.39 -10.08 9.44
C THR A 179 6.01 -9.43 9.43
N ASP A 180 5.14 -9.83 8.49
CA ASP A 180 3.75 -9.34 8.42
C ASP A 180 2.86 -10.34 7.69
N ILE A 181 1.56 -10.29 7.96
CA ILE A 181 0.52 -11.11 7.32
C ILE A 181 -0.66 -10.21 6.98
N VAL A 182 -1.07 -10.19 5.71
CA VAL A 182 -2.30 -9.51 5.28
C VAL A 182 -3.21 -10.43 4.49
N THR A 183 -4.52 -10.19 4.54
CA THR A 183 -5.50 -11.02 3.85
C THR A 183 -6.42 -10.22 2.94
N THR A 184 -6.98 -10.87 1.92
CA THR A 184 -7.99 -10.27 1.05
C THR A 184 -8.94 -11.32 0.47
N VAL A 185 -10.07 -10.85 -0.03
CA VAL A 185 -10.99 -11.65 -0.84
C VAL A 185 -11.02 -11.11 -2.26
N HIS A 186 -10.58 -11.93 -3.22
CA HIS A 186 -10.61 -11.60 -4.63
C HIS A 186 -11.42 -12.67 -5.39
N ASN A 187 -12.43 -12.25 -6.18
CA ASN A 187 -13.32 -13.14 -6.93
C ASN A 187 -13.97 -14.25 -6.07
N GLY A 188 -14.32 -13.92 -4.81
CA GLY A 188 -14.93 -14.86 -3.86
C GLY A 188 -13.96 -15.89 -3.27
N GLN A 189 -12.66 -15.76 -3.55
CA GLN A 189 -11.61 -16.59 -3.01
C GLN A 189 -10.77 -15.80 -2.01
N THR A 190 -10.52 -16.36 -0.83
CA THR A 190 -9.66 -15.74 0.18
C THR A 190 -8.19 -16.06 -0.07
N TYR A 191 -7.37 -15.03 0.00
CA TYR A 191 -5.92 -15.11 -0.09
C TYR A 191 -5.27 -14.49 1.15
N ALA A 192 -4.08 -14.97 1.48
CA ALA A 192 -3.20 -14.35 2.46
C ALA A 192 -1.80 -14.17 1.85
N PHE A 193 -1.15 -13.12 2.26
CA PHE A 193 0.22 -12.79 1.86
C PHE A 193 1.06 -12.67 3.11
N VAL A 194 2.28 -13.19 3.04
CA VAL A 194 3.21 -13.23 4.17
C VAL A 194 4.55 -12.70 3.71
N SER A 195 5.07 -11.70 4.39
CA SER A 195 6.42 -11.17 4.16
C SER A 195 7.45 -11.87 5.05
N TYR A 196 8.64 -12.07 4.50
CA TYR A 196 9.81 -12.64 5.19
C TYR A 196 11.00 -11.70 5.00
N GLY A 197 11.24 -10.86 6.01
CA GLY A 197 12.24 -9.79 5.91
C GLY A 197 13.68 -10.27 5.82
N ALA A 198 14.01 -11.45 6.35
CA ALA A 198 15.35 -11.98 6.28
C ALA A 198 15.65 -12.75 4.98
N GLU A 199 14.60 -13.19 4.30
CA GLU A 199 14.65 -13.98 3.07
C GLU A 199 14.28 -13.15 1.82
N ASP A 200 13.95 -11.87 1.99
CA ASP A 200 13.54 -10.95 0.93
C ASP A 200 12.43 -11.52 0.03
N THR A 201 11.46 -12.19 0.66
CA THR A 201 10.45 -13.01 -0.02
C THR A 201 9.05 -12.64 0.43
N ILE A 202 8.09 -12.72 -0.50
CA ILE A 202 6.66 -12.64 -0.23
C ILE A 202 6.01 -13.96 -0.65
N SER A 203 5.32 -14.64 0.27
CA SER A 203 4.56 -15.86 -0.03
C SER A 203 3.07 -15.59 -0.16
N MET A 204 2.43 -16.25 -1.10
CA MET A 204 0.99 -16.22 -1.32
C MET A 204 0.35 -17.53 -0.88
N PHE A 205 -0.74 -17.43 -0.16
CA PHE A 205 -1.58 -18.54 0.26
C PHE A 205 -3.00 -18.36 -0.23
N ARG A 206 -3.71 -19.46 -0.43
CA ARG A 206 -5.13 -19.49 -0.81
C ARG A 206 -5.90 -20.40 0.11
N GLN A 207 -7.08 -19.97 0.57
CA GLN A 207 -7.95 -20.78 1.40
C GLN A 207 -8.62 -21.89 0.59
N ASP A 208 -8.51 -23.13 1.04
CA ASP A 208 -9.21 -24.26 0.43
C ASP A 208 -10.69 -24.34 0.89
N ALA A 209 -11.47 -25.24 0.30
CA ALA A 209 -12.87 -25.44 0.64
C ALA A 209 -13.11 -25.87 2.10
N GLY A 210 -12.08 -26.31 2.80
CA GLY A 210 -12.12 -26.67 4.22
C GLY A 210 -11.75 -25.50 5.15
N GLY A 211 -11.50 -24.31 4.61
CA GLY A 211 -11.10 -23.14 5.40
C GLY A 211 -9.61 -23.10 5.77
N VAL A 212 -8.79 -23.96 5.17
CA VAL A 212 -7.36 -24.09 5.47
C VAL A 212 -6.55 -23.33 4.41
N MET A 213 -5.60 -22.50 4.83
CA MET A 213 -4.68 -21.81 3.93
C MET A 213 -3.64 -22.78 3.37
N ARG A 214 -3.47 -22.74 2.06
CA ARG A 214 -2.50 -23.55 1.30
C ARG A 214 -1.56 -22.64 0.55
N HIS A 215 -0.29 -22.95 0.60
CA HIS A 215 0.73 -22.24 -0.17
C HIS A 215 0.45 -22.32 -1.67
N VAL A 216 0.64 -21.21 -2.37
CA VAL A 216 0.47 -21.07 -3.83
C VAL A 216 1.82 -20.83 -4.50
N THR A 217 2.52 -19.77 -4.09
CA THR A 217 3.81 -19.37 -4.67
C THR A 217 4.58 -18.49 -3.70
N ASP A 218 5.88 -18.42 -3.93
CA ASP A 218 6.77 -17.40 -3.38
C ASP A 218 7.23 -16.49 -4.50
N VAL A 219 7.52 -15.23 -4.18
CA VAL A 219 8.07 -14.23 -5.09
C VAL A 219 9.30 -13.62 -4.43
N ASP A 220 10.41 -13.66 -5.12
CA ASP A 220 11.70 -13.13 -4.69
C ASP A 220 12.42 -12.36 -5.82
N ALA A 221 13.70 -12.08 -5.66
CA ALA A 221 14.49 -11.34 -6.65
C ALA A 221 14.56 -12.05 -8.02
N SER A 222 14.37 -13.38 -8.10
CA SER A 222 14.35 -14.11 -9.37
C SER A 222 13.07 -13.89 -10.17
N ASP A 223 12.00 -13.42 -9.50
CA ASP A 223 10.72 -13.06 -10.09
C ASP A 223 10.57 -11.55 -10.30
N GLY A 224 11.67 -10.80 -10.15
CA GLY A 224 11.67 -9.33 -10.29
C GLY A 224 11.23 -8.58 -9.04
N LEU A 225 11.18 -9.21 -7.88
CA LEU A 225 10.94 -8.55 -6.60
C LEU A 225 12.22 -7.90 -6.08
N TRP A 226 12.34 -6.60 -6.27
CA TRP A 226 13.52 -5.81 -5.87
C TRP A 226 13.35 -5.21 -4.48
N VAL A 227 13.34 -6.04 -3.45
CA VAL A 227 13.16 -5.63 -2.06
C VAL A 227 14.33 -6.12 -1.20
N ASP A 228 14.61 -5.39 -0.13
CA ASP A 228 15.52 -5.78 0.95
C ASP A 228 14.79 -5.50 2.26
N GLN A 229 14.68 -6.51 3.12
CA GLN A 229 13.94 -6.48 4.37
C GLN A 229 12.48 -6.03 4.20
N PRO A 230 11.65 -6.76 3.41
CA PRO A 230 10.22 -6.48 3.34
C PRO A 230 9.59 -6.65 4.73
N GLY A 231 8.84 -5.65 5.13
CA GLY A 231 8.16 -5.59 6.44
C GLY A 231 6.66 -5.52 6.25
N ALA A 232 6.08 -4.35 6.59
CA ALA A 232 4.64 -4.12 6.54
C ALA A 232 4.08 -4.20 5.11
N MET A 233 2.87 -4.72 5.02
CA MET A 233 2.10 -4.83 3.78
C MET A 233 0.71 -4.21 3.93
N ALA A 234 0.13 -3.77 2.82
CA ALA A 234 -1.26 -3.36 2.75
C ALA A 234 -1.90 -3.88 1.47
N VAL A 235 -3.16 -4.33 1.56
CA VAL A 235 -3.94 -4.69 0.38
C VAL A 235 -4.62 -3.46 -0.17
N SER A 236 -4.64 -3.32 -1.48
CA SER A 236 -5.27 -2.21 -2.18
C SER A 236 -6.03 -2.68 -3.42
N HIS A 237 -7.05 -1.91 -3.79
CA HIS A 237 -7.93 -2.18 -4.91
C HIS A 237 -7.94 -1.00 -5.87
N THR A 238 -8.17 -1.28 -7.14
CA THR A 238 -8.27 -0.27 -8.18
C THR A 238 -9.67 -0.23 -8.80
N LEU A 239 -10.00 0.86 -9.46
CA LEU A 239 -11.31 1.09 -10.07
C LEU A 239 -11.71 0.02 -11.09
N ASP A 240 -10.76 -0.60 -11.77
CA ASP A 240 -10.95 -1.69 -12.73
C ASP A 240 -11.10 -3.08 -12.08
N GLY A 241 -11.08 -3.12 -10.74
CA GLY A 241 -11.23 -4.34 -9.94
C GLY A 241 -9.94 -5.12 -9.74
N GLY A 242 -8.79 -4.55 -10.09
CA GLY A 242 -7.48 -5.10 -9.75
C GLY A 242 -7.28 -5.16 -8.23
N VAL A 243 -6.56 -6.17 -7.78
CA VAL A 243 -6.15 -6.33 -6.36
C VAL A 243 -4.64 -6.37 -6.29
N PHE A 244 -4.10 -5.61 -5.36
CA PHE A 244 -2.66 -5.42 -5.21
C PHE A 244 -2.24 -5.54 -3.76
N VAL A 245 -0.98 -5.95 -3.55
CA VAL A 245 -0.31 -5.89 -2.26
C VAL A 245 0.81 -4.85 -2.36
N VAL A 246 0.76 -3.86 -1.51
CA VAL A 246 1.83 -2.86 -1.36
C VAL A 246 2.76 -3.31 -0.25
N VAL A 247 4.02 -3.47 -0.54
CA VAL A 247 5.06 -3.95 0.38
C VAL A 247 5.99 -2.80 0.72
N ALA A 248 6.13 -2.49 1.98
CA ALA A 248 7.12 -1.55 2.51
C ALA A 248 8.41 -2.30 2.85
N SER A 249 9.55 -1.85 2.32
CA SER A 249 10.84 -2.52 2.48
C SER A 249 11.89 -1.57 3.04
N SER A 250 12.36 -1.88 4.24
CA SER A 250 13.21 -0.97 5.01
C SER A 250 14.66 -0.93 4.53
N GLY A 251 15.17 -2.03 3.98
CA GLY A 251 16.55 -2.11 3.49
C GLY A 251 16.73 -1.49 2.12
N SER A 252 15.67 -1.45 1.29
CA SER A 252 15.69 -0.86 -0.05
C SER A 252 15.06 0.53 -0.13
N ASP A 253 14.60 1.10 1.00
CA ASP A 253 13.92 2.41 1.04
C ASP A 253 12.79 2.50 -0.01
N SER A 254 11.93 1.46 -0.08
CA SER A 254 11.01 1.31 -1.21
C SER A 254 9.60 0.87 -0.83
N LEU A 255 8.67 1.18 -1.73
CA LEU A 255 7.35 0.56 -1.81
C LEU A 255 7.28 -0.25 -3.10
N THR A 256 7.00 -1.54 -2.98
CA THR A 256 6.78 -2.43 -4.14
C THR A 256 5.33 -2.85 -4.20
N VAL A 257 4.73 -2.78 -5.38
CA VAL A 257 3.34 -3.20 -5.60
C VAL A 257 3.33 -4.50 -6.37
N LEU A 258 2.63 -5.49 -5.81
CA LEU A 258 2.43 -6.81 -6.41
C LEU A 258 0.99 -6.95 -6.87
N GLU A 259 0.78 -7.27 -8.14
CA GLU A 259 -0.53 -7.64 -8.67
C GLU A 259 -0.92 -9.04 -8.21
N VAL A 260 -2.14 -9.19 -7.74
CA VAL A 260 -2.70 -10.47 -7.26
C VAL A 260 -3.48 -11.14 -8.37
N SER A 261 -3.08 -12.36 -8.72
CA SER A 261 -3.83 -13.24 -9.61
C SER A 261 -4.25 -14.53 -8.89
N SER A 262 -5.09 -15.33 -9.53
CA SER A 262 -5.51 -16.63 -8.95
C SER A 262 -4.36 -17.61 -8.71
N ASN A 263 -3.25 -17.44 -9.38
CA ASN A 263 -2.14 -18.40 -9.40
C ASN A 263 -0.79 -17.80 -8.99
N GLY A 264 -0.72 -16.52 -8.68
CA GLY A 264 0.54 -15.92 -8.31
C GLY A 264 0.49 -14.43 -8.05
N LEU A 265 1.63 -13.90 -7.70
CA LEU A 265 1.94 -12.49 -7.49
C LEU A 265 2.89 -12.03 -8.59
N ARG A 266 2.70 -10.82 -9.07
CA ARG A 266 3.58 -10.20 -10.06
C ARG A 266 3.97 -8.79 -9.61
N PRO A 267 5.26 -8.47 -9.47
CA PRO A 267 5.70 -7.08 -9.25
C PRO A 267 5.28 -6.21 -10.45
N VAL A 268 4.64 -5.08 -10.18
CA VAL A 268 4.13 -4.17 -11.23
C VAL A 268 4.56 -2.73 -11.04
N ASN A 269 4.97 -2.35 -9.83
CA ASN A 269 5.46 -1.02 -9.54
C ASN A 269 6.46 -1.04 -8.38
N HIS A 270 7.53 -0.29 -8.50
CA HIS A 270 8.54 -0.12 -7.47
C HIS A 270 8.88 1.36 -7.34
N VAL A 271 8.64 1.94 -6.17
CA VAL A 271 8.85 3.35 -5.87
C VAL A 271 9.91 3.48 -4.79
N LEU A 272 11.00 4.15 -5.11
CA LEU A 272 12.04 4.49 -4.15
C LEU A 272 11.70 5.78 -3.42
N ASP A 273 12.12 5.88 -2.16
CA ASP A 273 12.08 7.15 -1.45
C ASP A 273 12.96 8.20 -2.14
N GLY A 274 12.52 9.45 -2.11
CA GLY A 274 13.15 10.54 -2.81
C GLY A 274 13.04 11.86 -2.07
N LEU A 275 13.38 12.95 -2.76
CA LEU A 275 13.38 14.29 -2.15
C LEU A 275 11.97 14.79 -1.79
N ASP A 276 10.96 14.33 -2.51
CA ASP A 276 9.56 14.75 -2.35
C ASP A 276 8.75 13.78 -1.48
N THR A 277 9.37 12.72 -0.98
CA THR A 277 8.74 11.69 -0.15
C THR A 277 9.42 11.56 1.19
N ARG A 278 8.80 10.86 2.15
CA ARG A 278 9.31 10.62 3.49
C ARG A 278 8.92 9.22 3.97
N PHE A 279 9.59 8.22 3.39
CA PHE A 279 9.45 6.83 3.81
C PHE A 279 10.77 6.04 3.72
N ALA A 280 11.94 6.71 3.73
CA ALA A 280 13.22 6.02 3.83
C ALA A 280 13.22 5.06 5.04
N GLY A 281 13.74 3.86 4.87
CA GLY A 281 13.57 2.78 5.84
C GLY A 281 12.10 2.39 6.01
N ALA A 282 11.36 2.26 4.89
CA ALA A 282 9.92 2.00 4.86
C ALA A 282 9.54 0.83 5.77
N SER A 283 8.76 1.12 6.81
CA SER A 283 8.42 0.14 7.85
C SER A 283 6.93 0.08 8.16
N HIS A 284 6.16 1.04 7.68
CA HIS A 284 4.72 1.11 7.87
C HIS A 284 4.04 1.50 6.56
N VAL A 285 2.99 0.78 6.22
CA VAL A 285 2.11 1.07 5.09
C VAL A 285 0.68 0.71 5.45
N THR A 286 -0.27 1.55 5.09
CA THR A 286 -1.69 1.26 5.24
C THR A 286 -2.48 1.77 4.04
N SER A 287 -3.63 1.16 3.76
CA SER A 287 -4.52 1.50 2.65
C SER A 287 -5.87 1.97 3.18
N VAL A 288 -6.38 3.06 2.64
CA VAL A 288 -7.68 3.63 3.02
C VAL A 288 -8.48 3.98 1.77
N THR A 289 -9.71 3.49 1.68
CA THR A 289 -10.62 3.77 0.56
C THR A 289 -11.43 5.04 0.82
N ILE A 290 -11.32 6.04 -0.07
CA ILE A 290 -12.11 7.26 -0.04
C ILE A 290 -12.87 7.39 -1.36
N SER A 291 -14.19 7.44 -1.30
CA SER A 291 -15.04 7.58 -2.49
C SER A 291 -14.76 6.53 -3.59
N GLY A 292 -14.38 5.31 -3.19
CA GLY A 292 -14.08 4.20 -4.11
C GLY A 292 -12.67 4.20 -4.70
N GLN A 293 -11.82 5.13 -4.27
CA GLN A 293 -10.41 5.22 -4.64
C GLN A 293 -9.54 4.91 -3.43
N ASP A 294 -8.57 4.01 -3.58
CA ASP A 294 -7.64 3.67 -2.52
C ASP A 294 -6.47 4.67 -2.46
N TYR A 295 -6.19 5.09 -1.25
CA TYR A 295 -5.04 5.92 -0.88
C TYR A 295 -4.10 5.11 0.02
N ILE A 296 -2.82 5.21 -0.27
CA ILE A 296 -1.76 4.50 0.45
C ILE A 296 -0.97 5.51 1.28
N LEU A 297 -0.87 5.26 2.56
CA LEU A 297 0.03 5.98 3.47
C LEU A 297 1.26 5.14 3.74
N ALA A 298 2.42 5.72 3.59
CA ALA A 298 3.69 5.08 3.86
C ALA A 298 4.56 5.93 4.79
N ALA A 299 5.29 5.26 5.68
CA ALA A 299 6.19 5.87 6.65
C ALA A 299 7.43 5.02 6.86
N GLY A 300 8.51 5.68 7.25
CA GLY A 300 9.78 5.06 7.57
C GLY A 300 10.52 5.76 8.70
N SER A 301 11.83 5.86 8.57
CA SER A 301 12.73 6.45 9.57
C SER A 301 12.98 7.95 9.38
N ASP A 302 12.58 8.55 8.29
CA ASP A 302 12.94 9.91 7.87
C ASP A 302 11.95 11.00 8.25
N ALA A 303 11.21 10.78 9.34
CA ALA A 303 10.42 11.80 10.04
C ALA A 303 9.26 12.40 9.23
N GLY A 304 8.56 11.58 8.45
CA GLY A 304 7.40 12.02 7.70
C GLY A 304 6.45 10.90 7.33
N LEU A 305 5.40 11.28 6.61
CA LEU A 305 4.42 10.39 5.98
C LEU A 305 4.28 10.78 4.53
N SER A 306 4.19 9.82 3.64
CA SER A 306 3.88 10.06 2.23
C SER A 306 2.52 9.45 1.87
N LEU A 307 1.70 10.26 1.20
CA LEU A 307 0.38 9.87 0.71
C LEU A 307 0.45 9.63 -0.79
N PHE A 308 -0.05 8.48 -1.21
CA PHE A 308 -0.17 8.09 -2.62
C PHE A 308 -1.62 7.77 -2.95
N VAL A 309 -1.99 7.89 -4.21
CA VAL A 309 -3.22 7.29 -4.74
C VAL A 309 -2.85 6.03 -5.54
N MET A 310 -3.63 4.96 -5.35
CA MET A 310 -3.48 3.72 -6.11
C MET A 310 -4.26 3.84 -7.43
N LEU A 311 -3.59 3.73 -8.55
CA LEU A 311 -4.19 3.79 -9.88
C LEU A 311 -4.20 2.40 -10.53
N PRO A 312 -5.01 2.17 -11.57
CA PRO A 312 -5.02 0.94 -12.33
C PRO A 312 -3.63 0.48 -12.77
N GLY A 313 -3.44 -0.84 -12.89
CA GLY A 313 -2.14 -1.44 -13.13
C GLY A 313 -1.20 -1.41 -11.92
N GLY A 314 -1.72 -1.13 -10.71
CA GLY A 314 -0.93 -1.09 -9.47
C GLY A 314 0.00 0.12 -9.35
N ARG A 315 -0.32 1.20 -10.04
CA ARG A 315 0.49 2.40 -10.05
C ARG A 315 0.27 3.23 -8.78
N LEU A 316 1.32 3.49 -8.02
CA LEU A 316 1.33 4.47 -6.94
C LEU A 316 1.67 5.85 -7.51
N GLN A 317 0.74 6.80 -7.37
CA GLN A 317 0.98 8.19 -7.71
C GLN A 317 1.10 9.01 -6.43
N HIS A 318 2.24 9.64 -6.20
CA HIS A 318 2.45 10.50 -5.04
C HIS A 318 1.50 11.70 -5.08
N VAL A 319 0.81 11.92 -3.96
CA VAL A 319 -0.13 13.03 -3.76
C VAL A 319 0.52 14.13 -2.95
N GLN A 320 0.99 13.80 -1.75
CA GLN A 320 1.60 14.77 -0.84
C GLN A 320 2.41 14.09 0.26
N THR A 321 3.33 14.85 0.84
CA THR A 321 4.14 14.47 1.99
C THR A 321 3.86 15.37 3.18
N LEU A 322 3.78 14.77 4.36
CA LEU A 322 3.73 15.44 5.65
C LEU A 322 5.09 15.28 6.35
N GLU A 323 5.69 16.39 6.72
CA GLU A 323 6.88 16.40 7.57
C GLU A 323 6.51 16.52 9.05
N GLY A 324 7.22 15.80 9.90
CA GLY A 324 7.06 15.88 11.36
C GLY A 324 7.45 17.27 11.89
N THR A 325 6.77 17.69 12.94
CA THR A 325 7.02 18.95 13.64
C THR A 325 7.44 18.70 15.09
N ALA A 326 7.88 19.74 15.78
CA ALA A 326 8.21 19.63 17.22
C ALA A 326 6.97 19.28 18.08
N GLN A 327 5.76 19.66 17.63
CA GLN A 327 4.49 19.38 18.31
C GLN A 327 3.91 18.01 17.96
N ALA A 328 4.22 17.51 16.78
CA ALA A 328 3.82 16.22 16.28
C ALA A 328 5.01 15.56 15.56
N PRO A 329 5.94 14.98 16.33
CA PRO A 329 7.11 14.33 15.76
C PRO A 329 6.70 13.06 15.02
N LEU A 330 7.36 12.81 13.88
CA LEU A 330 7.19 11.62 13.07
C LEU A 330 8.48 10.78 12.99
N ASN A 331 9.43 11.02 13.90
CA ASN A 331 10.65 10.24 13.96
C ASN A 331 10.44 8.93 14.71
N GLY A 332 10.85 7.82 14.11
CA GLY A 332 10.77 6.50 14.74
C GLY A 332 9.32 6.10 15.01
N ILE A 333 8.52 6.10 13.95
CA ILE A 333 7.14 5.63 13.97
C ILE A 333 7.12 4.17 14.43
N THR A 334 6.20 3.84 15.33
CA THR A 334 6.04 2.50 15.90
C THR A 334 4.68 1.90 15.60
N ALA A 335 3.70 2.72 15.24
CA ALA A 335 2.41 2.28 14.75
C ALA A 335 1.76 3.40 13.93
N LEU A 336 1.04 3.01 12.89
CA LEU A 336 0.33 3.89 11.96
C LEU A 336 -1.04 3.29 11.67
N GLU A 337 -2.09 4.10 11.85
CA GLU A 337 -3.45 3.72 11.52
C GLU A 337 -4.18 4.88 10.87
N ALA A 338 -5.11 4.60 9.95
CA ALA A 338 -5.84 5.63 9.25
C ALA A 338 -7.29 5.25 8.96
N MET A 339 -8.16 6.24 8.93
CA MET A 339 -9.59 6.09 8.68
C MET A 339 -10.06 7.11 7.66
N ALA A 340 -10.88 6.65 6.71
CA ALA A 340 -11.57 7.54 5.77
C ALA A 340 -12.57 8.47 6.49
N THR A 341 -12.66 9.68 5.98
CA THR A 341 -13.72 10.65 6.28
C THR A 341 -14.45 11.00 4.97
N PRO A 342 -15.60 11.67 5.02
CA PRO A 342 -16.30 12.09 3.80
C PRO A 342 -15.47 12.97 2.84
N HIS A 343 -14.41 13.61 3.34
CA HIS A 343 -13.60 14.56 2.57
C HIS A 343 -12.10 14.37 2.73
N GLY A 344 -11.65 13.18 3.15
CA GLY A 344 -10.22 12.90 3.35
C GLY A 344 -9.95 11.77 4.30
N LEU A 345 -8.94 11.90 5.15
CA LEU A 345 -8.56 10.88 6.14
C LEU A 345 -8.28 11.52 7.51
N ARG A 346 -8.37 10.68 8.52
CA ARG A 346 -7.75 10.90 9.85
C ARG A 346 -6.66 9.86 10.03
N ILE A 347 -5.54 10.27 10.58
CA ILE A 347 -4.34 9.43 10.74
C ILE A 347 -3.92 9.52 12.19
N TRP A 348 -3.58 8.38 12.77
CA TRP A 348 -3.01 8.27 14.11
C TRP A 348 -1.63 7.64 14.02
N VAL A 349 -0.67 8.30 14.66
CA VAL A 349 0.74 7.88 14.62
C VAL A 349 1.28 7.80 16.03
N SER A 350 1.89 6.68 16.35
CA SER A 350 2.74 6.52 17.51
C SER A 350 4.21 6.64 17.14
N THR A 351 5.01 7.24 18.02
CA THR A 351 6.46 7.31 17.84
C THR A 351 7.19 6.94 19.13
N GLN A 352 8.45 6.54 19.00
CA GLN A 352 9.28 6.20 20.16
C GLN A 352 9.48 7.39 21.12
N ALA A 353 9.41 8.61 20.61
CA ALA A 353 9.72 9.82 21.35
C ALA A 353 8.54 10.40 22.13
N ALA A 354 7.30 10.11 21.73
CA ALA A 354 6.11 10.75 22.27
C ALA A 354 5.30 9.80 23.16
N PRO A 355 4.91 10.20 24.37
CA PRO A 355 4.04 9.42 25.25
C PRO A 355 2.54 9.67 24.92
N TYR A 356 2.20 9.91 23.66
CA TYR A 356 0.86 10.19 23.16
C TYR A 356 0.75 9.74 21.70
N LEU A 357 -0.47 9.63 21.20
CA LEU A 357 -0.73 9.45 19.78
C LEU A 357 -0.88 10.81 19.10
N SER A 358 -0.08 11.08 18.09
CA SER A 358 -0.30 12.21 17.20
C SER A 358 -1.49 11.93 16.30
N GLU A 359 -2.42 12.88 16.23
CA GLU A 359 -3.55 12.82 15.30
C GLU A 359 -3.33 13.86 14.19
N PHE A 360 -3.59 13.45 12.97
CA PHE A 360 -3.58 14.33 11.79
C PHE A 360 -4.90 14.18 11.05
N SER A 361 -5.39 15.28 10.49
CA SER A 361 -6.41 15.25 9.47
C SER A 361 -5.80 15.58 8.12
N VAL A 362 -6.23 14.86 7.10
CA VAL A 362 -5.90 15.14 5.70
C VAL A 362 -7.20 15.50 5.02
N ASP A 363 -7.36 16.77 4.70
CA ASP A 363 -8.48 17.22 3.91
C ASP A 363 -8.14 17.14 2.43
N LEU A 364 -9.06 16.58 1.67
CA LEU A 364 -9.09 16.58 0.22
C LEU A 364 -10.28 17.43 -0.24
N PRO A 365 -10.22 18.74 -0.03
CA PRO A 365 -11.40 19.62 -0.10
C PRO A 365 -11.99 19.70 -1.49
N ASN A 366 -11.19 19.40 -2.48
CA ASN A 366 -11.57 19.45 -3.88
C ASN A 366 -11.74 18.06 -4.52
N LEU A 367 -11.82 17.01 -3.72
CA LEU A 367 -11.96 15.64 -4.22
C LEU A 367 -13.18 15.50 -5.11
N GLY A 368 -12.94 15.09 -6.36
CA GLY A 368 -13.93 14.90 -7.39
C GLY A 368 -14.41 13.45 -7.51
N SER A 369 -14.59 13.00 -8.73
CA SER A 369 -15.04 11.66 -9.08
C SER A 369 -13.88 10.79 -9.53
N SER A 370 -13.97 9.49 -9.24
CA SER A 370 -13.09 8.48 -9.83
C SER A 370 -13.88 7.68 -10.84
N LEU A 371 -13.53 7.77 -12.12
CA LEU A 371 -14.29 7.22 -13.23
C LEU A 371 -13.41 6.35 -14.12
N LEU A 372 -13.98 5.23 -14.58
CA LEU A 372 -13.35 4.28 -15.49
C LEU A 372 -14.11 4.23 -16.81
N ALA A 373 -13.40 4.29 -17.93
CA ALA A 373 -13.99 4.11 -19.26
C ALA A 373 -14.45 2.66 -19.49
N GLN A 374 -15.21 2.47 -20.55
CA GLN A 374 -15.53 1.11 -21.02
C GLN A 374 -14.30 0.52 -21.74
N ALA A 375 -14.10 -0.79 -21.64
CA ALA A 375 -12.99 -1.47 -22.29
C ALA A 375 -12.96 -1.33 -23.83
N SER A 376 -14.07 -0.97 -24.45
CA SER A 376 -14.16 -0.70 -25.90
C SER A 376 -13.87 0.75 -26.29
N GLY A 377 -13.49 1.59 -25.35
CA GLY A 377 -13.40 3.03 -25.50
C GLY A 377 -14.73 3.74 -25.31
N GLY A 378 -14.66 5.05 -25.14
CA GLY A 378 -15.85 5.88 -24.92
C GLY A 378 -15.55 7.30 -24.47
N ALA A 379 -16.57 7.97 -23.94
CA ALA A 379 -16.44 9.32 -23.41
C ALA A 379 -16.50 9.30 -21.89
N LEU A 380 -15.52 9.95 -21.24
CA LEU A 380 -15.55 10.29 -19.82
C LEU A 380 -15.64 11.79 -19.63
N SER A 381 -16.41 12.21 -18.64
CA SER A 381 -16.47 13.60 -18.26
C SER A 381 -16.33 13.70 -16.74
N GLY A 382 -15.36 14.44 -16.28
CA GLY A 382 -15.15 14.80 -14.90
C GLY A 382 -16.08 15.91 -14.45
N THR A 383 -15.72 16.56 -13.37
CA THR A 383 -16.52 17.55 -12.66
C THR A 383 -15.82 18.93 -12.65
N ALA A 384 -16.06 19.74 -11.65
CA ALA A 384 -15.31 20.96 -11.38
C ALA A 384 -14.38 20.80 -10.17
N ARG A 385 -13.92 19.58 -9.93
CA ARG A 385 -13.07 19.18 -8.80
C ARG A 385 -11.97 18.25 -9.28
N ASP A 386 -11.06 17.90 -8.40
CA ASP A 386 -9.91 17.05 -8.67
C ASP A 386 -10.37 15.60 -8.92
N ASP A 387 -10.51 15.23 -10.17
CA ASP A 387 -11.03 13.95 -10.63
C ASP A 387 -9.90 12.96 -10.95
N VAL A 388 -10.20 11.66 -10.89
CA VAL A 388 -9.36 10.60 -11.42
C VAL A 388 -10.11 9.92 -12.56
N LEU A 389 -9.65 10.11 -13.79
CA LEU A 389 -10.29 9.63 -14.99
C LEU A 389 -9.38 8.63 -15.70
N VAL A 390 -9.87 7.43 -15.89
CA VAL A 390 -9.09 6.31 -16.41
C VAL A 390 -9.70 5.79 -17.69
N GLY A 391 -8.98 5.94 -18.80
CA GLY A 391 -9.20 5.22 -20.04
C GLY A 391 -8.89 3.73 -19.86
N GLN A 392 -9.40 2.90 -20.75
CA GLN A 392 -9.10 1.48 -20.78
C GLN A 392 -8.52 1.08 -22.14
N GLY A 393 -9.13 0.13 -22.81
CA GLY A 393 -8.78 -0.22 -24.19
C GLY A 393 -9.70 0.50 -25.17
N GLY A 394 -9.22 0.77 -26.39
CA GLY A 394 -9.99 1.45 -27.41
C GLY A 394 -9.93 2.98 -27.29
N ALA A 395 -10.52 3.66 -28.27
CA ALA A 395 -10.41 5.12 -28.34
C ALA A 395 -11.30 5.81 -27.30
N ASP A 396 -10.69 6.54 -26.38
CA ASP A 396 -11.36 7.30 -25.34
C ASP A 396 -11.35 8.81 -25.62
N ASN A 397 -12.40 9.49 -25.21
CA ASN A 397 -12.48 10.94 -25.22
C ASN A 397 -12.73 11.43 -23.80
N ILE A 398 -11.66 11.82 -23.13
CA ILE A 398 -11.67 12.19 -21.72
C ILE A 398 -11.62 13.70 -21.58
N ALA A 399 -12.58 14.27 -20.84
CA ALA A 399 -12.64 15.69 -20.51
C ALA A 399 -12.73 15.82 -18.97
N ALA A 400 -11.64 16.20 -18.33
CA ALA A 400 -11.55 16.20 -16.87
C ALA A 400 -12.32 17.38 -16.25
N GLY A 401 -12.16 18.57 -16.74
CA GLY A 401 -13.03 19.69 -16.35
C GLY A 401 -12.32 20.84 -15.69
N SER A 402 -12.54 21.05 -14.43
CA SER A 402 -11.79 22.01 -13.63
C SER A 402 -11.37 21.33 -12.35
N GLY A 403 -10.21 21.62 -11.87
CA GLY A 403 -9.58 20.95 -10.74
C GLY A 403 -8.17 20.54 -11.13
N ASP A 404 -7.44 19.96 -10.21
CA ASP A 404 -6.13 19.38 -10.49
C ASP A 404 -6.32 17.87 -10.76
N ASP A 405 -6.60 17.52 -12.01
CA ASP A 405 -7.09 16.20 -12.40
C ASP A 405 -5.96 15.20 -12.69
N ILE A 406 -6.25 13.90 -12.51
CA ILE A 406 -5.42 12.79 -12.99
C ILE A 406 -6.15 12.13 -14.17
N VAL A 407 -5.52 12.16 -15.35
CA VAL A 407 -6.07 11.62 -16.60
C VAL A 407 -5.14 10.53 -17.11
N MET A 408 -5.60 9.28 -17.10
CA MET A 408 -4.91 8.14 -17.72
C MET A 408 -5.55 7.84 -19.06
N ASP A 409 -4.75 7.71 -20.10
CA ASP A 409 -5.25 7.40 -21.45
C ASP A 409 -5.73 5.94 -21.59
N GLY A 410 -4.98 4.99 -21.03
CA GLY A 410 -5.22 3.56 -21.24
C GLY A 410 -4.57 3.07 -22.53
N GLY A 411 -5.31 2.36 -23.37
CA GLY A 411 -4.79 1.92 -24.65
C GLY A 411 -5.72 2.29 -25.80
N GLY A 412 -5.18 2.75 -26.92
CA GLY A 412 -5.94 3.16 -28.07
C GLY A 412 -5.58 4.55 -28.57
N HIS A 413 -6.41 5.08 -29.46
CA HIS A 413 -6.25 6.46 -29.95
C HIS A 413 -7.08 7.42 -29.08
N ASP A 414 -6.45 8.05 -28.13
CA ASP A 414 -7.16 8.78 -27.10
C ASP A 414 -7.11 10.29 -27.32
N THR A 415 -8.12 10.96 -26.81
CA THR A 415 -8.23 12.41 -26.81
C THR A 415 -8.47 12.88 -25.39
N LEU A 416 -7.49 13.57 -24.83
CA LEU A 416 -7.46 14.01 -23.44
C LEU A 416 -7.58 15.52 -23.39
N THR A 417 -8.45 16.00 -22.51
CA THR A 417 -8.64 17.42 -22.20
C THR A 417 -8.60 17.56 -20.68
N GLY A 418 -7.60 18.23 -20.14
CA GLY A 418 -7.47 18.50 -18.71
C GLY A 418 -8.47 19.54 -18.25
N GLY A 419 -8.40 20.70 -18.86
CA GLY A 419 -9.28 21.81 -18.56
C GLY A 419 -8.60 22.89 -17.76
N ALA A 420 -9.17 23.29 -16.64
CA ALA A 420 -8.62 24.37 -15.83
C ALA A 420 -8.06 23.81 -14.52
N GLY A 421 -6.78 24.00 -14.27
CA GLY A 421 -6.07 23.52 -13.10
C GLY A 421 -4.68 23.01 -13.45
N GLY A 422 -4.09 22.23 -12.59
CA GLY A 422 -2.80 21.58 -12.82
C GLY A 422 -2.98 20.08 -13.04
N ASP A 423 -3.17 19.67 -14.29
CA ASP A 423 -3.56 18.31 -14.62
C ASP A 423 -2.36 17.39 -14.82
N LEU A 424 -2.51 16.11 -14.47
CA LEU A 424 -1.53 15.08 -14.71
C LEU A 424 -2.03 14.10 -15.76
N PHE A 425 -1.42 14.16 -16.95
CA PHE A 425 -1.65 13.21 -18.03
C PHE A 425 -0.68 12.04 -17.90
N ILE A 426 -1.21 10.84 -17.70
CA ILE A 426 -0.44 9.60 -17.59
C ILE A 426 -0.68 8.80 -18.86
N LEU A 427 0.36 8.57 -19.64
CA LEU A 427 0.29 7.96 -20.94
C LEU A 427 0.82 6.53 -20.93
N ALA A 428 0.11 5.62 -21.58
CA ALA A 428 0.49 4.23 -21.76
C ALA A 428 1.38 4.05 -22.99
N GLN A 429 2.14 2.98 -23.04
CA GLN A 429 2.90 2.58 -24.21
C GLN A 429 2.12 1.51 -24.98
N ASP A 430 1.36 1.89 -25.99
CA ASP A 430 0.51 0.97 -26.74
C ASP A 430 0.69 1.03 -28.27
N GLY A 431 1.52 1.94 -28.77
CA GLY A 431 1.81 2.13 -30.18
C GLY A 431 0.76 2.96 -30.93
N ALA A 432 -0.16 3.58 -30.24
CA ALA A 432 -1.21 4.40 -30.82
C ALA A 432 -0.80 5.89 -30.89
N ARG A 433 -1.72 6.73 -31.37
CA ARG A 433 -1.50 8.17 -31.43
C ARG A 433 -2.50 8.87 -30.54
N ASP A 434 -2.00 9.59 -29.51
CA ASP A 434 -2.83 10.27 -28.55
C ASP A 434 -2.76 11.78 -28.67
N ILE A 435 -3.77 12.45 -28.16
CA ILE A 435 -3.91 13.91 -28.25
C ILE A 435 -4.24 14.48 -26.89
N ILE A 436 -3.34 15.26 -26.32
CA ILE A 436 -3.65 16.19 -25.25
C ILE A 436 -4.06 17.52 -25.92
N ARG A 437 -5.30 18.00 -25.63
CA ARG A 437 -5.89 19.11 -26.38
C ARG A 437 -5.55 20.51 -25.89
N ASP A 438 -5.26 20.66 -24.62
CA ASP A 438 -5.25 21.95 -23.93
C ASP A 438 -4.13 22.06 -22.87
N PHE A 439 -2.98 21.49 -23.15
CA PHE A 439 -1.84 21.45 -22.22
C PHE A 439 -1.41 22.85 -21.79
N GLN A 440 -1.44 23.09 -20.50
CA GLN A 440 -1.07 24.34 -19.83
C GLN A 440 0.38 24.19 -19.30
N ILE A 441 1.36 24.64 -20.02
CA ILE A 441 2.80 24.41 -19.76
C ILE A 441 3.26 24.83 -18.34
N GLU A 442 2.56 25.74 -17.69
CA GLU A 442 2.91 26.26 -16.35
C GLU A 442 2.27 25.44 -15.22
N TYR A 443 1.26 24.63 -15.52
CA TYR A 443 0.44 23.94 -14.51
C TYR A 443 0.39 22.45 -14.72
N ASP A 444 0.27 22.01 -15.97
CA ASP A 444 0.07 20.60 -16.30
C ASP A 444 1.38 19.81 -16.35
N ARG A 445 1.23 18.51 -16.19
CA ARG A 445 2.33 17.55 -16.21
C ARG A 445 1.98 16.37 -17.11
N ILE A 446 2.99 15.84 -17.80
CA ILE A 446 2.89 14.62 -18.59
C ILE A 446 3.79 13.57 -17.95
N ASP A 447 3.25 12.41 -17.68
CA ASP A 447 3.97 11.26 -17.17
C ASP A 447 4.16 10.20 -18.27
N LEU A 448 5.41 10.01 -18.64
CA LEU A 448 5.90 9.05 -19.62
C LEU A 448 6.67 7.90 -18.95
N SER A 449 6.49 7.66 -17.66
CA SER A 449 7.24 6.64 -16.94
C SER A 449 6.91 5.20 -17.39
N ALA A 450 5.79 5.00 -18.08
CA ALA A 450 5.44 3.73 -18.71
C ALA A 450 6.30 3.38 -19.94
N PHE A 451 7.06 4.35 -20.46
CA PHE A 451 7.95 4.15 -21.61
C PHE A 451 9.37 3.69 -21.22
N GLY A 452 9.52 3.13 -20.02
CA GLY A 452 10.81 2.69 -19.50
C GLY A 452 11.76 3.85 -19.18
N GLN A 453 13.03 3.53 -18.94
CA GLN A 453 14.04 4.56 -18.74
C GLN A 453 14.33 5.25 -20.08
N LEU A 454 13.57 6.29 -20.38
CA LEU A 454 13.99 7.25 -21.39
C LEU A 454 15.28 7.87 -20.88
N ALA A 455 16.45 7.37 -21.34
CA ALA A 455 17.79 7.80 -20.91
C ALA A 455 17.95 9.31 -21.13
N GLY A 456 17.49 10.10 -20.18
CA GLY A 456 17.23 11.53 -20.33
C GLY A 456 16.28 11.79 -21.51
N ILE A 457 16.27 13.03 -22.02
CA ILE A 457 15.47 13.40 -23.21
C ILE A 457 15.97 12.68 -24.51
N GLY A 458 16.99 11.81 -24.43
CA GLY A 458 17.63 11.21 -25.62
C GLY A 458 16.77 10.17 -26.38
N GLY A 459 15.82 9.50 -25.68
CA GLY A 459 14.86 8.57 -26.31
C GLY A 459 13.57 9.25 -26.76
N LEU A 460 13.30 10.47 -26.27
CA LEU A 460 12.13 11.28 -26.60
C LEU A 460 12.51 12.35 -27.63
N ARG A 461 11.88 12.34 -28.79
CA ARG A 461 12.04 13.40 -29.78
C ARG A 461 10.84 14.35 -29.73
N ILE A 462 11.05 15.59 -29.30
CA ILE A 462 10.04 16.64 -29.25
C ILE A 462 10.15 17.49 -30.51
N GLN A 463 9.10 17.47 -31.35
CA GLN A 463 8.99 18.28 -32.56
C GLN A 463 8.04 19.44 -32.31
N GLN A 464 8.54 20.65 -32.46
CA GLN A 464 7.72 21.86 -32.40
C GLN A 464 6.69 21.87 -33.54
N ARG A 465 5.45 22.24 -33.20
CA ARG A 465 4.32 22.44 -34.13
C ARG A 465 3.75 23.84 -33.91
N SER A 466 3.02 24.36 -34.88
CA SER A 466 2.37 25.68 -34.73
C SER A 466 1.30 25.72 -33.64
N TRP A 467 0.77 24.58 -33.24
CA TRP A 467 -0.29 24.39 -32.25
C TRP A 467 0.20 23.80 -30.92
N GLY A 468 1.51 23.52 -30.78
CA GLY A 468 2.06 22.87 -29.61
C GLY A 468 3.36 22.12 -29.92
N ALA A 469 3.42 20.86 -29.51
CA ALA A 469 4.52 19.94 -29.78
C ALA A 469 3.99 18.55 -30.14
N GLU A 470 4.83 17.75 -30.80
CA GLU A 470 4.61 16.33 -31.03
C GLU A 470 5.76 15.55 -30.39
N PHE A 471 5.41 14.63 -29.49
CA PHE A 471 6.35 13.72 -28.86
C PHE A 471 6.42 12.44 -29.66
N ILE A 472 7.60 11.95 -29.92
CA ILE A 472 7.84 10.72 -30.67
C ILE A 472 8.80 9.85 -29.86
N ILE A 473 8.31 8.67 -29.46
CA ILE A 473 9.02 7.69 -28.65
C ILE A 473 8.84 6.34 -29.35
N GLY A 474 9.86 5.86 -30.06
CA GLY A 474 9.73 4.66 -30.88
C GLY A 474 8.61 4.80 -31.93
N ASN A 475 7.57 4.00 -31.81
CA ASN A 475 6.37 4.03 -32.65
C ASN A 475 5.25 4.91 -32.10
N GLU A 476 5.40 5.42 -30.88
CA GLU A 476 4.44 6.26 -30.20
C GLU A 476 4.46 7.68 -30.71
N ILE A 477 3.29 8.28 -30.86
CA ILE A 477 3.13 9.69 -31.22
C ILE A 477 2.09 10.34 -30.32
N ILE A 478 2.51 11.34 -29.56
CA ILE A 478 1.64 12.10 -28.67
C ILE A 478 1.59 13.55 -29.16
N GLU A 479 0.39 14.01 -29.52
CA GLU A 479 0.15 15.42 -29.83
C GLU A 479 -0.10 16.20 -28.54
N VAL A 480 0.79 17.09 -28.16
CA VAL A 480 0.62 17.99 -27.02
C VAL A 480 0.24 19.36 -27.54
N ARG A 481 -1.07 19.66 -27.57
CA ARG A 481 -1.60 20.93 -28.04
C ARG A 481 -1.63 21.93 -26.89
N SER A 482 -1.04 23.11 -27.12
CA SER A 482 -1.00 24.15 -26.09
C SER A 482 -2.37 24.78 -25.88
N ALA A 483 -2.79 25.01 -24.65
CA ALA A 483 -4.06 25.67 -24.29
C ALA A 483 -4.19 27.08 -24.89
N ASN A 484 -3.07 27.78 -25.08
CA ASN A 484 -3.06 29.12 -25.71
C ASN A 484 -2.98 29.07 -27.25
N GLY A 485 -2.96 27.87 -27.85
CA GLY A 485 -2.83 27.67 -29.30
C GLY A 485 -1.44 27.99 -29.87
N GLY A 486 -0.44 28.25 -29.02
CA GLY A 486 0.93 28.56 -29.42
C GLY A 486 1.78 27.33 -29.64
N SER A 487 2.97 27.51 -30.18
CA SER A 487 3.95 26.43 -30.35
C SER A 487 4.68 26.14 -29.06
N LEU A 488 4.97 24.86 -28.82
CA LEU A 488 5.84 24.38 -27.74
C LEU A 488 7.10 23.75 -28.33
N ASN A 489 8.23 23.93 -27.68
CA ASN A 489 9.51 23.38 -28.10
C ASN A 489 10.17 22.58 -26.97
N ALA A 490 11.20 21.81 -27.26
CA ALA A 490 11.83 20.92 -26.27
C ALA A 490 12.37 21.62 -25.00
N ARG A 491 12.60 22.93 -25.04
CA ARG A 491 13.09 23.69 -23.87
C ARG A 491 11.98 24.10 -22.92
N ASP A 492 10.73 24.05 -23.38
CA ASP A 492 9.57 24.33 -22.54
C ASP A 492 9.26 23.17 -21.59
N PHE A 493 9.78 21.97 -21.91
CA PHE A 493 9.61 20.76 -21.11
C PHE A 493 10.83 20.50 -20.22
N ASN A 494 10.59 20.25 -18.95
CA ASN A 494 11.61 20.01 -17.93
C ASN A 494 11.04 19.08 -16.82
N HIS A 495 11.83 18.78 -15.81
CA HIS A 495 11.44 17.87 -14.72
C HIS A 495 10.20 18.31 -13.90
N LEU A 496 9.73 19.55 -14.04
CA LEU A 496 8.53 20.03 -13.35
C LEU A 496 7.24 19.65 -14.10
N ASN A 497 7.31 19.56 -15.44
CA ASN A 497 6.13 19.29 -16.28
C ASN A 497 6.25 18.03 -17.14
N LEU A 498 7.39 17.31 -17.08
CA LEU A 498 7.61 16.06 -17.80
C LEU A 498 8.30 15.03 -16.91
N ILE A 499 7.58 13.95 -16.60
CA ILE A 499 8.09 12.83 -15.80
C ILE A 499 8.54 11.74 -16.76
N THR A 500 9.85 11.46 -16.80
CA THR A 500 10.48 10.50 -17.73
C THR A 500 11.27 9.39 -17.05
N GLY A 501 11.22 9.32 -15.73
CA GLY A 501 11.96 8.35 -14.92
C GLY A 501 11.42 8.29 -13.51
N GLY A 502 11.94 7.39 -12.69
CA GLY A 502 11.53 7.23 -11.29
C GLY A 502 10.77 5.94 -11.03
N ARG A 503 10.42 5.17 -12.07
CA ARG A 503 9.93 3.81 -11.92
C ARG A 503 11.01 2.83 -12.33
N ILE A 504 11.27 1.85 -11.49
CA ILE A 504 12.03 0.67 -11.87
C ILE A 504 11.01 -0.27 -12.50
N GLU A 505 11.25 -0.66 -13.73
CA GLU A 505 10.45 -1.66 -14.41
C GLU A 505 10.64 -3.00 -13.69
N THR A 506 9.55 -3.61 -13.27
CA THR A 506 9.56 -4.84 -12.47
C THR A 506 9.13 -6.06 -13.30
N ASP A 507 8.89 -5.86 -14.61
CA ASP A 507 8.57 -6.95 -15.52
C ASP A 507 9.83 -7.79 -15.80
N PRO A 508 9.95 -9.01 -15.26
CA PRO A 508 11.11 -9.86 -15.51
C PRO A 508 11.25 -10.24 -16.99
N ASP A 509 10.16 -10.24 -17.76
CA ASP A 509 10.16 -10.56 -19.18
C ASP A 509 10.65 -9.40 -20.05
N ALA A 510 10.68 -8.17 -19.52
CA ALA A 510 11.22 -6.99 -20.24
C ALA A 510 12.72 -7.10 -20.56
N TYR A 511 13.43 -7.99 -19.87
CA TYR A 511 14.86 -8.25 -20.05
C TYR A 511 15.17 -9.64 -20.64
N ASP A 512 14.15 -10.37 -21.12
CA ASP A 512 14.38 -11.62 -21.86
C ASP A 512 14.87 -11.28 -23.27
N ASP A 513 16.17 -11.04 -23.40
CA ASP A 513 16.89 -10.83 -24.68
C ASP A 513 16.83 -12.06 -25.61
N GLY A 514 15.97 -13.04 -25.32
CA GLY A 514 15.89 -14.32 -26.01
C GLY A 514 17.10 -15.22 -25.65
N PRO A 515 17.09 -16.47 -26.09
CA PRO A 515 18.21 -17.37 -25.81
C PRO A 515 19.50 -16.78 -26.35
N ALA A 516 20.49 -16.68 -25.48
CA ALA A 516 21.82 -16.14 -25.80
C ALA A 516 22.29 -16.68 -27.16
N PRO A 517 22.79 -15.83 -28.08
CA PRO A 517 23.20 -16.26 -29.39
C PRO A 517 24.20 -17.40 -29.23
N ASN A 518 23.90 -18.51 -29.89
CA ASN A 518 24.71 -19.72 -29.85
C ASN A 518 26.19 -19.33 -30.05
N PRO A 519 27.11 -19.69 -29.19
CA PRO A 519 28.49 -19.25 -29.29
C PRO A 519 29.01 -19.61 -30.68
N THR A 520 29.50 -18.60 -31.40
CA THR A 520 30.08 -18.78 -32.74
C THR A 520 31.10 -19.90 -32.65
N PRO A 521 31.04 -20.95 -33.48
CA PRO A 521 31.95 -22.06 -33.38
C PRO A 521 33.38 -21.54 -33.54
N THR A 522 34.24 -21.82 -32.57
CA THR A 522 35.66 -21.46 -32.59
C THR A 522 36.28 -22.02 -33.89
N PRO A 523 36.92 -21.19 -34.70
CA PRO A 523 37.51 -21.68 -35.96
C PRO A 523 38.52 -22.77 -35.64
N THR A 524 38.35 -23.93 -36.27
CA THR A 524 39.29 -25.08 -36.16
C THR A 524 40.68 -24.59 -36.55
N PRO A 525 41.71 -24.83 -35.73
CA PRO A 525 43.06 -24.40 -36.09
C PRO A 525 43.52 -25.08 -37.37
N THR A 526 43.97 -24.32 -38.34
CA THR A 526 44.52 -24.81 -39.58
C THR A 526 45.77 -25.67 -39.27
N PRO A 527 45.88 -26.89 -39.76
CA PRO A 527 47.06 -27.71 -39.49
C PRO A 527 48.34 -27.05 -40.05
N THR A 528 49.33 -26.92 -39.20
CA THR A 528 50.67 -26.42 -39.55
C THR A 528 51.30 -27.37 -40.57
N PRO A 529 51.84 -26.86 -41.73
CA PRO A 529 52.51 -27.74 -42.69
C PRO A 529 53.78 -28.30 -42.09
N THR A 530 53.98 -29.63 -42.23
CA THR A 530 55.19 -30.36 -41.82
C THR A 530 56.35 -29.91 -42.70
N PRO A 531 57.52 -29.54 -42.15
CA PRO A 531 58.71 -29.24 -42.97
C PRO A 531 59.23 -30.52 -43.62
N THR A 532 59.51 -30.47 -44.91
CA THR A 532 60.22 -31.45 -45.69
C THR A 532 61.72 -31.37 -45.47
#